data_f6117a9fb82a1c18bff0e64673b899f6
#
_entry.id   f6117a9fb82a1c18bff0e64673b899f6
#
_cell.length_a   1.000
_cell.length_b   1.000
_cell.length_c   1.000
_cell.angle_alpha   90.00
_cell.angle_beta   90.00
_cell.angle_gamma   90.00
#
_symmetry.space_group_name_H-M   'P 1'
#
loop_
_entity.id
_entity.type
_entity.pdbx_description
1 polymer ?
#
loop_
_entity_poly.entity_id
_entity_poly.type
_entity_poly.pdbx_seq_one_letter_code
_entity_poly.pdbx_strand_id
1 'polypeptide(L)'
;MSEWTWDESLYAGSAAHYPVGRMAYPEALGVGLRDELGLDGQGRLLDVGCGPGSLTLLLAPYFATVVGVDADADMLAVAAGRASDAGIGNAEWHQSRAEELPGELGAFQIVTFAQSFHWMDQPLVAARIRGMLAPGGRWVQVRATTHRGLDGPDELPRPRPPWDAIDALVARYLGPVRRAGQGVRLNGALPDEEEIMKAAGYEGPDRLIVGGDEIEDRTVEQLIASVFSLSSSAPHLFGTRLPDFEAELRELLTSTADHGRFAERRREIETVIWH
;
A
#
# COMPACT_ATOMS: atom_id res chain seq x y z
N MET A 1 18.10 -6.53 -20.93
CA MET A 1 16.91 -6.64 -20.09
C MET A 1 17.40 -7.25 -18.80
N SER A 2 17.40 -6.53 -17.66
CA SER A 2 17.69 -7.14 -16.37
C SER A 2 16.52 -8.07 -16.06
N GLU A 3 16.80 -9.35 -15.82
CA GLU A 3 15.78 -10.29 -15.34
C GLU A 3 15.19 -9.71 -14.04
N TRP A 4 13.88 -9.55 -14.04
CA TRP A 4 13.15 -9.18 -12.83
C TRP A 4 13.32 -10.31 -11.79
N THR A 5 13.77 -9.97 -10.59
CA THR A 5 13.99 -10.94 -9.52
C THR A 5 13.25 -10.47 -8.28
N TRP A 6 12.35 -11.30 -7.78
CA TRP A 6 11.68 -11.07 -6.50
C TRP A 6 12.67 -11.18 -5.34
N ASP A 7 12.61 -10.23 -4.42
CA ASP A 7 13.38 -10.25 -3.18
C ASP A 7 12.44 -10.56 -2.00
N GLU A 8 12.48 -11.78 -1.51
CA GLU A 8 11.63 -12.27 -0.40
C GLU A 8 11.84 -11.47 0.90
N SER A 9 12.97 -10.79 1.06
CA SER A 9 13.27 -9.98 2.24
C SER A 9 12.68 -8.57 2.18
N LEU A 10 11.97 -8.21 1.12
CA LEU A 10 11.58 -6.83 0.83
C LEU A 10 10.87 -6.14 2.01
N TYR A 11 9.99 -6.83 2.68
CA TYR A 11 9.24 -6.34 3.82
C TYR A 11 9.52 -7.12 5.12
N ALA A 12 10.62 -7.88 5.17
CA ALA A 12 10.93 -8.71 6.34
C ALA A 12 10.94 -7.89 7.63
N GLY A 13 10.08 -8.26 8.58
CA GLY A 13 9.86 -7.58 9.85
C GLY A 13 8.96 -6.34 9.79
N SER A 14 8.45 -5.95 8.60
CA SER A 14 7.58 -4.77 8.46
C SER A 14 6.11 -5.04 8.74
N ALA A 15 5.66 -6.29 8.67
CA ALA A 15 4.23 -6.65 8.70
C ALA A 15 3.51 -6.10 9.95
N ALA A 16 4.11 -6.23 11.14
CA ALA A 16 3.53 -5.73 12.39
C ALA A 16 3.48 -4.19 12.45
N HIS A 17 4.38 -3.50 11.76
CA HIS A 17 4.46 -2.04 11.73
C HIS A 17 3.48 -1.42 10.74
N TYR A 18 3.08 -2.16 9.71
CA TYR A 18 2.31 -1.62 8.61
C TYR A 18 0.92 -1.08 9.05
N PRO A 19 0.06 -1.83 9.78
CA PRO A 19 -1.24 -1.32 10.21
C PRO A 19 -1.18 -0.15 11.18
N VAL A 20 -0.09 -0.05 11.96
CA VAL A 20 0.12 1.00 12.96
C VAL A 20 0.70 2.26 12.33
N GLY A 21 1.66 2.08 11.42
CA GLY A 21 2.44 3.16 10.83
C GLY A 21 1.79 3.83 9.62
N ARG A 22 0.85 3.15 8.95
CA ARG A 22 0.15 3.69 7.79
C ARG A 22 -1.18 4.32 8.19
N MET A 23 -1.47 5.49 7.65
CA MET A 23 -2.81 6.07 7.76
C MET A 23 -3.80 5.15 7.05
N ALA A 24 -4.91 4.84 7.72
CA ALA A 24 -5.95 3.99 7.14
C ALA A 24 -6.57 4.64 5.90
N TYR A 25 -7.00 3.84 4.93
CA TYR A 25 -7.85 4.36 3.85
C TYR A 25 -9.14 4.91 4.44
N PRO A 26 -9.60 6.10 4.02
CA PRO A 26 -10.84 6.67 4.52
C PRO A 26 -12.04 5.87 4.02
N GLU A 27 -13.11 5.85 4.80
CA GLU A 27 -14.38 5.21 4.41
C GLU A 27 -14.92 5.79 3.09
N ALA A 28 -14.67 7.08 2.84
CA ALA A 28 -15.04 7.75 1.59
C ALA A 28 -14.45 7.07 0.34
N LEU A 29 -13.28 6.41 0.43
CA LEU A 29 -12.74 5.62 -0.68
C LEU A 29 -13.61 4.40 -0.97
N GLY A 30 -14.02 3.66 0.06
CA GLY A 30 -14.89 2.49 -0.11
C GLY A 30 -16.25 2.88 -0.68
N VAL A 31 -16.86 3.95 -0.17
CA VAL A 31 -18.13 4.50 -0.66
C VAL A 31 -17.99 4.99 -2.11
N GLY A 32 -16.94 5.76 -2.41
CA GLY A 32 -16.70 6.26 -3.76
C GLY A 32 -16.52 5.14 -4.77
N LEU A 33 -15.76 4.10 -4.45
CA LEU A 33 -15.58 2.93 -5.30
C LEU A 33 -16.88 2.13 -5.46
N ARG A 34 -17.67 1.98 -4.39
CA ARG A 34 -18.99 1.34 -4.48
C ARG A 34 -19.88 2.06 -5.49
N ASP A 35 -19.98 3.37 -5.40
CA ASP A 35 -20.87 4.18 -6.24
C ASP A 35 -20.38 4.23 -7.69
N GLU A 36 -19.08 4.43 -7.90
CA GLU A 36 -18.46 4.50 -9.23
C GLU A 36 -18.55 3.15 -10.00
N LEU A 37 -18.36 2.04 -9.28
CA LEU A 37 -18.34 0.70 -9.87
C LEU A 37 -19.68 -0.02 -9.79
N GLY A 38 -20.68 0.59 -9.14
CA GLY A 38 -22.02 -0.01 -8.96
C GLY A 38 -21.98 -1.30 -8.14
N LEU A 39 -21.18 -1.36 -7.06
CA LEU A 39 -21.05 -2.55 -6.23
C LEU A 39 -22.28 -2.76 -5.37
N ASP A 40 -22.85 -3.96 -5.41
CA ASP A 40 -24.13 -4.32 -4.80
C ASP A 40 -24.05 -5.39 -3.70
N GLY A 41 -22.83 -5.71 -3.25
CA GLY A 41 -22.58 -6.78 -2.26
C GLY A 41 -22.49 -8.17 -2.88
N GLN A 42 -22.60 -8.28 -4.20
CA GLN A 42 -22.42 -9.52 -4.95
C GLN A 42 -21.05 -9.50 -5.65
N GLY A 43 -20.74 -10.57 -6.37
CA GLY A 43 -19.49 -10.66 -7.11
C GLY A 43 -18.27 -10.93 -6.22
N ARG A 44 -17.10 -10.91 -6.86
CA ARG A 44 -15.82 -11.25 -6.23
C ARG A 44 -14.78 -10.18 -6.47
N LEU A 45 -14.05 -9.84 -5.41
CA LEU A 45 -12.86 -8.97 -5.45
C LEU A 45 -11.60 -9.82 -5.38
N LEU A 46 -10.59 -9.48 -6.18
CA LEU A 46 -9.20 -9.90 -6.00
C LEU A 46 -8.35 -8.66 -5.65
N ASP A 47 -7.66 -8.69 -4.53
CA ASP A 47 -6.70 -7.64 -4.12
C ASP A 47 -5.28 -8.18 -4.22
N VAL A 48 -4.49 -7.68 -5.19
CA VAL A 48 -3.18 -8.21 -5.55
C VAL A 48 -2.06 -7.39 -4.92
N GLY A 49 -1.20 -8.05 -4.15
CA GLY A 49 -0.26 -7.40 -3.24
C GLY A 49 -1.04 -6.72 -2.11
N CYS A 50 -1.96 -7.46 -1.50
CA CYS A 50 -2.93 -6.93 -0.54
C CYS A 50 -2.27 -6.47 0.78
N GLY A 51 -1.02 -6.89 1.05
CA GLY A 51 -0.34 -6.61 2.29
C GLY A 51 -1.16 -7.06 3.51
N PRO A 52 -1.29 -6.23 4.55
CA PRO A 52 -2.07 -6.55 5.73
C PRO A 52 -3.59 -6.33 5.52
N GLY A 53 -4.07 -6.38 4.28
CA GLY A 53 -5.49 -6.34 3.92
C GLY A 53 -6.14 -4.96 4.05
N SER A 54 -5.39 -3.86 3.99
CA SER A 54 -5.97 -2.53 4.27
C SER A 54 -7.07 -2.12 3.31
N LEU A 55 -6.92 -2.38 2.00
CA LEU A 55 -7.96 -2.12 1.02
C LEU A 55 -8.97 -3.28 0.98
N THR A 56 -8.49 -4.52 1.04
CA THR A 56 -9.34 -5.73 1.04
C THR A 56 -10.44 -5.64 2.09
N LEU A 57 -10.08 -5.30 3.34
CA LEU A 57 -11.03 -5.22 4.46
C LEU A 57 -11.99 -4.03 4.34
N LEU A 58 -11.52 -2.89 3.82
CA LEU A 58 -12.37 -1.73 3.54
C LEU A 58 -13.46 -2.06 2.52
N LEU A 59 -13.11 -2.86 1.50
CA LEU A 59 -14.02 -3.21 0.42
C LEU A 59 -14.87 -4.46 0.70
N ALA A 60 -14.51 -5.29 1.66
CA ALA A 60 -15.19 -6.55 1.98
C ALA A 60 -16.73 -6.44 2.09
N PRO A 61 -17.32 -5.36 2.68
CA PRO A 61 -18.76 -5.21 2.77
C PRO A 61 -19.49 -5.10 1.42
N TYR A 62 -18.77 -4.79 0.33
CA TYR A 62 -19.35 -4.54 -1.01
C TYR A 62 -19.25 -5.74 -1.94
N PHE A 63 -18.81 -6.92 -1.45
CA PHE A 63 -18.62 -8.13 -2.24
C PHE A 63 -19.14 -9.36 -1.50
N ALA A 64 -19.55 -10.38 -2.26
CA ALA A 64 -19.86 -11.69 -1.70
C ALA A 64 -18.59 -12.40 -1.17
N THR A 65 -17.47 -12.22 -1.86
CA THR A 65 -16.16 -12.78 -1.47
C THR A 65 -15.06 -11.81 -1.85
N VAL A 66 -14.10 -11.62 -0.96
CA VAL A 66 -12.86 -10.89 -1.23
C VAL A 66 -11.67 -11.84 -1.08
N VAL A 67 -10.78 -11.82 -2.05
CA VAL A 67 -9.58 -12.66 -2.09
C VAL A 67 -8.37 -11.74 -2.04
N GLY A 68 -7.59 -11.83 -0.97
CA GLY A 68 -6.30 -11.15 -0.83
C GLY A 68 -5.15 -12.06 -1.24
N VAL A 69 -4.29 -11.58 -2.12
CA VAL A 69 -3.07 -12.29 -2.54
C VAL A 69 -1.85 -11.44 -2.21
N ASP A 70 -0.88 -12.04 -1.55
CA ASP A 70 0.42 -11.41 -1.29
C ASP A 70 1.53 -12.47 -1.30
N ALA A 71 2.74 -12.07 -1.65
CA ALA A 71 3.90 -12.94 -1.61
C ALA A 71 4.43 -13.15 -0.18
N ASP A 72 4.16 -12.19 0.72
CA ASP A 72 4.65 -12.18 2.10
C ASP A 72 3.62 -12.84 3.04
N ALA A 73 4.00 -13.99 3.60
CA ALA A 73 3.15 -14.75 4.53
C ALA A 73 2.86 -14.00 5.83
N ASP A 74 3.80 -13.18 6.33
CA ASP A 74 3.62 -12.39 7.56
C ASP A 74 2.57 -11.30 7.34
N MET A 75 2.55 -10.68 6.16
CA MET A 75 1.50 -9.73 5.77
C MET A 75 0.12 -10.39 5.75
N LEU A 76 0.02 -11.59 5.17
CA LEU A 76 -1.25 -12.34 5.14
C LEU A 76 -1.71 -12.79 6.53
N ALA A 77 -0.78 -13.17 7.41
CA ALA A 77 -1.11 -13.50 8.79
C ALA A 77 -1.71 -12.28 9.53
N VAL A 78 -1.13 -11.09 9.31
CA VAL A 78 -1.68 -9.83 9.85
C VAL A 78 -3.06 -9.54 9.24
N ALA A 79 -3.24 -9.72 7.93
CA ALA A 79 -4.51 -9.50 7.25
C ALA A 79 -5.62 -10.42 7.82
N ALA A 80 -5.33 -11.71 8.00
CA ALA A 80 -6.25 -12.69 8.56
C ALA A 80 -6.64 -12.34 10.02
N GLY A 81 -5.67 -11.93 10.84
CA GLY A 81 -5.93 -11.46 12.20
C GLY A 81 -6.87 -10.25 12.23
N ARG A 82 -6.59 -9.24 11.40
CA ARG A 82 -7.43 -8.04 11.28
C ARG A 82 -8.85 -8.36 10.79
N ALA A 83 -8.99 -9.28 9.84
CA ALA A 83 -10.30 -9.74 9.37
C ALA A 83 -11.10 -10.39 10.51
N SER A 84 -10.46 -11.26 11.28
CA SER A 84 -11.06 -11.90 12.46
C SER A 84 -11.52 -10.87 13.51
N ASP A 85 -10.64 -9.92 13.85
CA ASP A 85 -10.92 -8.87 14.85
C ASP A 85 -12.08 -7.95 14.41
N ALA A 86 -12.21 -7.71 13.10
CA ALA A 86 -13.30 -6.93 12.50
C ALA A 86 -14.57 -7.74 12.22
N GLY A 87 -14.58 -9.06 12.47
CA GLY A 87 -15.73 -9.94 12.18
C GLY A 87 -16.02 -10.12 10.69
N ILE A 88 -15.02 -9.93 9.82
CA ILE A 88 -15.14 -10.09 8.37
C ILE A 88 -14.96 -11.56 8.01
N GLY A 89 -16.05 -12.22 7.61
CA GLY A 89 -16.08 -13.67 7.34
C GLY A 89 -16.02 -14.06 5.85
N ASN A 90 -16.01 -13.09 4.93
CA ASN A 90 -16.01 -13.31 3.48
C ASN A 90 -14.65 -13.06 2.83
N ALA A 91 -13.56 -13.02 3.62
CA ALA A 91 -12.20 -12.82 3.15
C ALA A 91 -11.42 -14.13 3.10
N GLU A 92 -10.74 -14.36 1.97
CA GLU A 92 -9.83 -15.48 1.72
C GLU A 92 -8.42 -14.93 1.46
N TRP A 93 -7.38 -15.65 1.93
CA TRP A 93 -6.00 -15.21 1.82
C TRP A 93 -5.14 -16.27 1.15
N HIS A 94 -4.40 -15.87 0.10
CA HIS A 94 -3.56 -16.79 -0.68
C HIS A 94 -2.14 -16.26 -0.80
N GLN A 95 -1.16 -17.05 -0.35
CA GLN A 95 0.24 -16.71 -0.58
C GLN A 95 0.64 -17.06 -2.01
N SER A 96 0.88 -16.04 -2.82
CA SER A 96 1.36 -16.18 -4.19
C SER A 96 1.95 -14.85 -4.67
N ARG A 97 2.87 -14.94 -5.61
CA ARG A 97 3.30 -13.77 -6.38
C ARG A 97 2.27 -13.48 -7.46
N ALA A 98 2.13 -12.20 -7.82
CA ALA A 98 1.21 -11.79 -8.88
C ALA A 98 1.54 -12.45 -10.24
N GLU A 99 2.83 -12.67 -10.50
CA GLU A 99 3.33 -13.34 -11.71
C GLU A 99 3.00 -14.83 -11.75
N GLU A 100 2.61 -15.41 -10.62
CA GLU A 100 2.28 -16.84 -10.47
C GLU A 100 0.78 -17.07 -10.29
N LEU A 101 -0.03 -15.99 -10.33
CA LEU A 101 -1.47 -16.07 -10.10
C LEU A 101 -2.10 -17.15 -10.97
N PRO A 102 -2.73 -18.15 -10.33
CA PRO A 102 -3.41 -19.22 -11.03
C PRO A 102 -4.75 -18.74 -11.58
N GLY A 103 -5.03 -19.07 -12.81
CA GLY A 103 -6.39 -18.94 -13.38
C GLY A 103 -7.46 -19.77 -12.63
N GLU A 104 -7.03 -20.64 -11.70
CA GLU A 104 -7.88 -21.49 -10.85
C GLU A 104 -8.63 -20.70 -9.76
N LEU A 105 -8.22 -19.49 -9.40
CA LEU A 105 -8.99 -18.62 -8.50
C LEU A 105 -10.33 -18.18 -9.10
N GLY A 106 -10.54 -18.42 -10.39
CA GLY A 106 -11.75 -18.07 -11.11
C GLY A 106 -11.78 -16.62 -11.59
N ALA A 107 -12.98 -16.13 -11.92
CA ALA A 107 -13.16 -14.79 -12.43
C ALA A 107 -13.56 -13.81 -11.32
N PHE A 108 -13.17 -12.53 -11.49
CA PHE A 108 -13.40 -11.46 -10.54
C PHE A 108 -14.13 -10.28 -11.21
N GLN A 109 -15.07 -9.69 -10.49
CA GLN A 109 -15.73 -8.47 -10.93
C GLN A 109 -14.76 -7.28 -10.84
N ILE A 110 -13.98 -7.22 -9.78
CA ILE A 110 -12.99 -6.17 -9.55
C ILE A 110 -11.66 -6.82 -9.17
N VAL A 111 -10.57 -6.30 -9.73
CA VAL A 111 -9.20 -6.62 -9.30
C VAL A 111 -8.54 -5.32 -8.86
N THR A 112 -8.03 -5.27 -7.63
CA THR A 112 -7.40 -4.08 -7.06
C THR A 112 -5.89 -4.23 -6.90
N PHE A 113 -5.19 -3.11 -7.06
CA PHE A 113 -3.77 -2.93 -6.77
C PHE A 113 -3.58 -1.67 -5.92
N ALA A 114 -3.35 -1.84 -4.63
CA ALA A 114 -3.16 -0.73 -3.71
C ALA A 114 -1.68 -0.54 -3.37
N GLN A 115 -0.99 0.35 -4.07
CA GLN A 115 0.45 0.58 -3.90
C GLN A 115 1.31 -0.68 -4.13
N SER A 116 0.87 -1.59 -4.99
CA SER A 116 1.53 -2.88 -5.20
C SER A 116 2.05 -3.11 -6.62
N PHE A 117 1.38 -2.60 -7.65
CA PHE A 117 1.67 -2.91 -9.06
C PHE A 117 3.11 -2.54 -9.50
N HIS A 118 3.70 -1.50 -8.94
CA HIS A 118 5.07 -1.10 -9.24
C HIS A 118 6.16 -2.07 -8.73
N TRP A 119 5.78 -3.08 -7.93
CA TRP A 119 6.66 -4.16 -7.46
C TRP A 119 6.69 -5.37 -8.38
N MET A 120 5.87 -5.42 -9.43
CA MET A 120 5.57 -6.59 -10.23
C MET A 120 6.16 -6.48 -11.64
N ASP A 121 6.23 -7.59 -12.34
CA ASP A 121 6.40 -7.61 -13.80
C ASP A 121 5.10 -7.10 -14.44
N GLN A 122 5.03 -5.77 -14.59
CA GLN A 122 3.80 -5.07 -14.97
C GLN A 122 3.17 -5.60 -16.28
N PRO A 123 3.93 -5.81 -17.37
CA PRO A 123 3.35 -6.36 -18.59
C PRO A 123 2.79 -7.77 -18.42
N LEU A 124 3.50 -8.64 -17.71
CA LEU A 124 3.06 -10.00 -17.46
C LEU A 124 1.80 -10.03 -16.57
N VAL A 125 1.81 -9.26 -15.48
CA VAL A 125 0.69 -9.22 -14.54
C VAL A 125 -0.54 -8.59 -15.16
N ALA A 126 -0.38 -7.50 -15.93
CA ALA A 126 -1.51 -6.87 -16.65
C ALA A 126 -2.20 -7.88 -17.59
N ALA A 127 -1.42 -8.63 -18.38
CA ALA A 127 -1.97 -9.64 -19.28
C ALA A 127 -2.66 -10.80 -18.54
N ARG A 128 -2.09 -11.28 -17.43
CA ARG A 128 -2.69 -12.36 -16.61
C ARG A 128 -4.02 -11.93 -15.99
N ILE A 129 -4.04 -10.77 -15.37
CA ILE A 129 -5.26 -10.25 -14.73
C ILE A 129 -6.37 -9.98 -15.75
N ARG A 130 -6.01 -9.56 -16.97
CA ARG A 130 -7.01 -9.40 -18.05
C ARG A 130 -7.79 -10.69 -18.29
N GLY A 131 -7.14 -11.84 -18.21
CA GLY A 131 -7.75 -13.17 -18.31
C GLY A 131 -8.56 -13.61 -17.10
N MET A 132 -8.41 -12.94 -15.94
CA MET A 132 -9.11 -13.24 -14.70
C MET A 132 -10.32 -12.30 -14.46
N LEU A 133 -10.54 -11.28 -15.27
CA LEU A 133 -11.69 -10.41 -15.16
C LEU A 133 -12.95 -11.10 -15.71
N ALA A 134 -14.03 -11.04 -14.94
CA ALA A 134 -15.36 -11.42 -15.40
C ALA A 134 -15.82 -10.49 -16.55
N PRO A 135 -16.80 -10.87 -17.37
CA PRO A 135 -17.38 -9.97 -18.34
C PRO A 135 -17.83 -8.66 -17.69
N GLY A 136 -17.34 -7.52 -18.19
CA GLY A 136 -17.56 -6.20 -17.58
C GLY A 136 -16.76 -5.92 -16.31
N GLY A 137 -15.84 -6.81 -15.92
CA GLY A 137 -14.95 -6.59 -14.77
C GLY A 137 -13.98 -5.43 -14.97
N ARG A 138 -13.46 -4.90 -13.88
CA ARG A 138 -12.58 -3.71 -13.85
C ARG A 138 -11.28 -3.99 -13.13
N TRP A 139 -10.21 -3.39 -13.65
CA TRP A 139 -8.94 -3.21 -12.93
C TRP A 139 -8.99 -1.87 -12.19
N VAL A 140 -8.65 -1.87 -10.92
CA VAL A 140 -8.67 -0.67 -10.07
C VAL A 140 -7.33 -0.51 -9.38
N GLN A 141 -6.66 0.60 -9.63
CA GLN A 141 -5.38 0.90 -9.01
C GLN A 141 -5.53 2.07 -8.05
N VAL A 142 -5.25 1.83 -6.77
CA VAL A 142 -5.29 2.86 -5.72
C VAL A 142 -3.89 3.42 -5.51
N ARG A 143 -3.71 4.70 -5.84
CA ARG A 143 -2.48 5.46 -5.68
C ARG A 143 -2.58 6.35 -4.46
N ALA A 144 -1.91 5.96 -3.40
CA ALA A 144 -1.96 6.68 -2.12
C ALA A 144 -0.62 6.64 -1.40
N THR A 145 -0.18 7.77 -0.89
CA THR A 145 0.92 7.82 0.08
C THR A 145 0.33 7.85 1.48
N THR A 146 0.42 6.73 2.20
CA THR A 146 -0.21 6.56 3.52
C THR A 146 0.77 6.62 4.69
N HIS A 147 2.08 6.64 4.43
CA HIS A 147 3.09 6.68 5.49
C HIS A 147 3.37 8.09 6.00
N ARG A 148 3.13 9.12 5.18
CA ARG A 148 3.26 10.53 5.56
C ARG A 148 2.24 11.41 4.83
N GLY A 149 1.86 12.53 5.47
CA GLY A 149 0.94 13.51 4.93
C GLY A 149 1.57 14.46 3.89
N LEU A 150 0.86 15.54 3.62
CA LEU A 150 1.31 16.64 2.77
C LEU A 150 2.23 17.57 3.55
N ASP A 151 3.30 18.01 2.88
CA ASP A 151 4.05 19.18 3.29
C ASP A 151 3.32 20.45 2.82
N GLY A 152 3.44 21.55 3.56
CA GLY A 152 2.80 22.79 3.17
C GLY A 152 2.85 23.86 4.24
N PRO A 153 2.48 25.09 3.90
CA PRO A 153 2.51 26.23 4.82
C PRO A 153 1.26 26.33 5.71
N ASP A 154 0.28 25.41 5.56
CA ASP A 154 -0.96 25.44 6.31
C ASP A 154 -0.72 25.24 7.82
N GLU A 155 -1.49 25.95 8.61
CA GLU A 155 -1.46 25.80 10.06
C GLU A 155 -2.12 24.48 10.46
N LEU A 156 -1.43 23.72 11.30
CA LEU A 156 -1.92 22.49 11.90
C LEU A 156 -2.03 22.64 13.41
N PRO A 157 -2.91 21.88 14.08
CA PRO A 157 -3.10 21.97 15.52
C PRO A 157 -1.87 21.52 16.33
N ARG A 158 -0.92 20.83 15.68
CA ARG A 158 0.33 20.33 16.27
C ARG A 158 1.47 20.45 15.27
N PRO A 159 2.75 20.34 15.72
CA PRO A 159 3.88 20.28 14.82
C PRO A 159 3.74 19.17 13.78
N ARG A 160 4.25 19.40 12.58
CA ARG A 160 4.43 18.34 11.59
C ARG A 160 5.54 17.38 12.02
N PRO A 161 5.47 16.08 11.68
CA PRO A 161 6.61 15.20 11.83
C PRO A 161 7.83 15.74 11.09
N PRO A 162 9.03 15.66 11.68
CA PRO A 162 10.26 16.19 11.07
C PRO A 162 10.81 15.24 9.99
N TRP A 163 10.08 15.06 8.88
CA TRP A 163 10.39 14.07 7.85
C TRP A 163 11.79 14.21 7.27
N ASP A 164 12.27 15.43 7.05
CA ASP A 164 13.64 15.66 6.56
C ASP A 164 14.71 15.13 7.54
N ALA A 165 14.48 15.35 8.83
CA ALA A 165 15.40 14.83 9.86
C ALA A 165 15.30 13.31 10.00
N ILE A 166 14.10 12.74 9.88
CA ILE A 166 13.87 11.28 9.82
C ILE A 166 14.61 10.68 8.62
N ASP A 167 14.42 11.24 7.43
CA ASP A 167 15.09 10.79 6.20
C ASP A 167 16.61 10.89 6.29
N ALA A 168 17.14 11.98 6.89
CA ALA A 168 18.58 12.14 7.16
C ALA A 168 19.09 11.08 8.15
N LEU A 169 18.33 10.78 9.20
CA LEU A 169 18.66 9.74 10.17
C LEU A 169 18.70 8.35 9.50
N VAL A 170 17.68 7.99 8.73
CA VAL A 170 17.65 6.74 7.97
C VAL A 170 18.85 6.65 7.02
N ALA A 171 19.16 7.73 6.28
CA ALA A 171 20.28 7.77 5.35
C ALA A 171 21.64 7.60 6.05
N ARG A 172 21.80 8.09 7.28
CA ARG A 172 23.02 7.90 8.09
C ARG A 172 23.25 6.43 8.44
N TYR A 173 22.19 5.67 8.67
CA TYR A 173 22.29 4.25 9.00
C TYR A 173 22.36 3.33 7.77
N LEU A 174 21.56 3.61 6.73
CA LEU A 174 21.39 2.73 5.57
C LEU A 174 22.06 3.25 4.30
N GLY A 175 22.65 4.45 4.34
CA GLY A 175 23.22 5.11 3.17
C GLY A 175 22.19 5.89 2.35
N PRO A 176 22.66 6.68 1.35
CA PRO A 176 21.80 7.54 0.54
C PRO A 176 21.04 6.79 -0.56
N VAL A 177 21.53 5.60 -0.94
CA VAL A 177 20.92 4.78 -2.00
C VAL A 177 20.00 3.77 -1.33
N ARG A 178 18.70 3.88 -1.57
CA ARG A 178 17.68 3.05 -0.94
C ARG A 178 16.81 2.35 -1.98
N ARG A 179 16.23 1.23 -1.60
CA ARG A 179 15.27 0.49 -2.43
C ARG A 179 14.08 1.38 -2.81
N ALA A 180 13.62 1.26 -4.04
CA ALA A 180 12.39 1.85 -4.52
C ALA A 180 11.83 0.98 -5.63
N GLY A 181 10.66 0.39 -5.42
CA GLY A 181 10.10 -0.58 -6.37
C GLY A 181 11.04 -1.77 -6.57
N GLN A 182 11.11 -2.30 -7.76
CA GLN A 182 11.97 -3.45 -8.13
C GLN A 182 13.46 -3.12 -8.25
N GLY A 183 13.89 -1.95 -7.83
CA GLY A 183 15.28 -1.55 -7.95
C GLY A 183 15.63 -0.36 -7.10
N VAL A 184 16.82 0.15 -7.38
CA VAL A 184 17.25 1.45 -6.88
C VAL A 184 16.54 2.52 -7.70
N ARG A 185 16.07 3.58 -7.05
CA ARG A 185 15.52 4.77 -7.73
C ARG A 185 16.59 5.37 -8.65
N LEU A 186 16.68 4.84 -9.86
CA LEU A 186 17.41 5.46 -10.94
C LEU A 186 16.53 6.58 -11.50
N ASN A 187 17.12 7.72 -11.84
CA ASN A 187 16.45 8.87 -12.48
C ASN A 187 15.99 8.54 -13.92
N GLY A 188 15.41 7.36 -14.14
CA GLY A 188 14.84 6.92 -15.40
C GLY A 188 13.32 6.92 -15.30
N ALA A 189 12.63 7.45 -16.32
CA ALA A 189 11.19 7.28 -16.45
C ALA A 189 10.88 5.78 -16.44
N LEU A 190 10.00 5.36 -15.52
CA LEU A 190 9.36 4.05 -15.63
C LEU A 190 8.64 4.01 -16.98
N PRO A 191 8.53 2.82 -17.63
CA PRO A 191 7.66 2.68 -18.81
C PRO A 191 6.30 3.31 -18.47
N ASP A 192 5.71 4.00 -19.43
CA ASP A 192 4.41 4.61 -19.22
C ASP A 192 3.42 3.48 -18.88
N GLU A 193 2.97 3.45 -17.66
CA GLU A 193 2.05 2.42 -17.15
C GLU A 193 0.78 2.35 -18.01
N GLU A 194 0.37 3.50 -18.56
CA GLU A 194 -0.75 3.60 -19.47
C GLU A 194 -0.51 2.83 -20.78
N GLU A 195 0.72 2.86 -21.31
CA GLU A 195 1.10 2.07 -22.48
C GLU A 195 1.05 0.57 -22.19
N ILE A 196 1.50 0.14 -21.00
CA ILE A 196 1.43 -1.26 -20.57
C ILE A 196 -0.02 -1.73 -20.49
N MET A 197 -0.90 -0.95 -19.88
CA MET A 197 -2.30 -1.29 -19.74
C MET A 197 -3.00 -1.38 -21.10
N LYS A 198 -2.77 -0.43 -22.00
CA LYS A 198 -3.30 -0.45 -23.37
C LYS A 198 -2.78 -1.64 -24.17
N ALA A 199 -1.50 -1.97 -24.03
CA ALA A 199 -0.90 -3.14 -24.70
C ALA A 199 -1.49 -4.47 -24.19
N ALA A 200 -1.92 -4.52 -22.92
CA ALA A 200 -2.63 -5.66 -22.34
C ALA A 200 -4.14 -5.71 -22.70
N GLY A 201 -4.64 -4.74 -23.48
CA GLY A 201 -6.00 -4.70 -23.96
C GLY A 201 -7.01 -4.05 -23.03
N TYR A 202 -6.57 -3.20 -22.13
CA TYR A 202 -7.44 -2.37 -21.29
C TYR A 202 -7.80 -1.07 -21.99
N GLU A 203 -9.01 -0.58 -21.73
CA GLU A 203 -9.52 0.70 -22.18
C GLU A 203 -9.65 1.68 -21.00
N GLY A 204 -9.56 2.96 -21.24
CA GLY A 204 -9.61 4.01 -20.21
C GLY A 204 -8.31 4.78 -20.10
N PRO A 205 -7.94 5.29 -18.89
CA PRO A 205 -8.62 5.06 -17.61
C PRO A 205 -9.66 6.13 -17.24
N ASP A 206 -10.60 5.73 -16.38
CA ASP A 206 -11.37 6.67 -15.55
C ASP A 206 -10.62 6.96 -14.24
N ARG A 207 -10.95 8.07 -13.60
CA ARG A 207 -10.25 8.51 -12.37
C ARG A 207 -11.24 8.96 -11.31
N LEU A 208 -11.01 8.50 -10.08
CA LEU A 208 -11.72 8.93 -8.88
C LEU A 208 -10.69 9.50 -7.89
N ILE A 209 -10.95 10.68 -7.34
CA ILE A 209 -10.12 11.32 -6.32
C ILE A 209 -10.95 11.49 -5.06
N VAL A 210 -10.42 11.06 -3.91
CA VAL A 210 -11.08 11.20 -2.60
C VAL A 210 -10.11 11.70 -1.53
N GLY A 211 -10.65 12.38 -0.50
CA GLY A 211 -9.88 12.85 0.67
C GLY A 211 -9.04 14.09 0.37
N GLY A 212 -7.98 14.27 1.15
CA GLY A 212 -7.05 15.40 1.05
C GLY A 212 -7.28 16.53 2.06
N ASP A 213 -8.47 16.61 2.69
CA ASP A 213 -8.81 17.69 3.62
C ASP A 213 -8.65 17.31 5.09
N GLU A 214 -8.53 16.02 5.37
CA GLU A 214 -8.49 15.49 6.74
C GLU A 214 -7.13 15.74 7.39
N ILE A 215 -7.17 16.10 8.67
CA ILE A 215 -5.98 16.20 9.52
C ILE A 215 -5.90 14.92 10.37
N GLU A 216 -4.77 14.22 10.26
CA GLU A 216 -4.46 13.05 11.05
C GLU A 216 -3.59 13.41 12.23
N ASP A 217 -3.99 12.97 13.43
CA ASP A 217 -3.21 13.13 14.67
C ASP A 217 -2.35 11.88 14.89
N ARG A 218 -1.02 12.03 14.87
CA ARG A 218 -0.06 10.93 14.90
C ARG A 218 0.73 10.91 16.19
N THR A 219 0.88 9.74 16.78
CA THR A 219 1.77 9.54 17.93
C THR A 219 3.20 9.25 17.49
N VAL A 220 4.17 9.40 18.42
CA VAL A 220 5.57 8.99 18.22
C VAL A 220 5.65 7.52 17.78
N GLU A 221 4.88 6.63 18.40
CA GLU A 221 4.88 5.20 18.08
C GLU A 221 4.38 4.93 16.66
N GLN A 222 3.32 5.64 16.23
CA GLN A 222 2.82 5.52 14.86
C GLN A 222 3.84 6.02 13.83
N LEU A 223 4.64 7.05 14.15
CA LEU A 223 5.69 7.53 13.24
C LEU A 223 6.88 6.58 13.18
N ILE A 224 7.29 5.99 14.30
CA ILE A 224 8.31 4.92 14.32
C ILE A 224 7.83 3.73 13.47
N ALA A 225 6.60 3.28 13.68
CA ALA A 225 6.01 2.23 12.88
C ALA A 225 5.90 2.61 11.39
N SER A 226 5.63 3.89 11.10
CA SER A 226 5.60 4.39 9.71
C SER A 226 6.94 4.21 9.01
N VAL A 227 8.04 4.55 9.67
CA VAL A 227 9.40 4.34 9.14
C VAL A 227 9.64 2.86 8.86
N PHE A 228 9.35 1.98 9.82
CA PHE A 228 9.56 0.54 9.69
C PHE A 228 8.59 -0.17 8.74
N SER A 229 7.50 0.48 8.34
CA SER A 229 6.55 -0.03 7.34
C SER A 229 7.04 0.10 5.90
N LEU A 230 8.16 0.79 5.67
CA LEU A 230 8.72 1.03 4.34
C LEU A 230 9.75 -0.05 4.00
N SER A 231 9.70 -0.58 2.78
CA SER A 231 10.71 -1.50 2.25
C SER A 231 12.12 -0.92 2.26
N SER A 232 12.24 0.41 2.15
CA SER A 232 13.53 1.14 2.17
C SER A 232 14.10 1.35 3.56
N SER A 233 13.35 1.06 4.61
CA SER A 233 13.76 1.15 6.03
C SER A 233 13.13 0.05 6.88
N ALA A 234 12.90 -1.13 6.28
CA ALA A 234 12.43 -2.30 6.98
C ALA A 234 13.42 -2.72 8.10
N PRO A 235 12.93 -3.23 9.22
CA PRO A 235 13.76 -3.52 10.42
C PRO A 235 15.02 -4.33 10.13
N HIS A 236 14.93 -5.36 9.29
CA HIS A 236 16.05 -6.25 8.95
C HIS A 236 17.25 -5.53 8.32
N LEU A 237 17.03 -4.40 7.63
CA LEU A 237 18.09 -3.63 6.96
C LEU A 237 19.08 -3.01 7.96
N PHE A 238 18.64 -2.75 9.17
CA PHE A 238 19.49 -2.15 10.23
C PHE A 238 20.40 -3.19 10.91
N GLY A 239 20.06 -4.49 10.83
CA GLY A 239 20.84 -5.55 11.46
C GLY A 239 21.01 -5.32 12.96
N THR A 240 22.25 -5.43 13.46
CA THR A 240 22.58 -5.22 14.88
C THR A 240 22.43 -3.77 15.34
N ARG A 241 22.30 -2.81 14.42
CA ARG A 241 22.14 -1.38 14.72
C ARG A 241 20.68 -0.96 14.90
N LEU A 242 19.72 -1.90 14.75
CA LEU A 242 18.29 -1.59 14.87
C LEU A 242 17.93 -0.91 16.21
N PRO A 243 18.39 -1.41 17.39
CA PRO A 243 18.09 -0.77 18.66
C PRO A 243 18.62 0.67 18.78
N ASP A 244 19.82 0.92 18.26
CA ASP A 244 20.43 2.26 18.29
C ASP A 244 19.64 3.21 17.38
N PHE A 245 19.28 2.76 16.18
CA PHE A 245 18.47 3.56 15.25
C PHE A 245 17.11 3.90 15.85
N GLU A 246 16.40 2.91 16.43
CA GLU A 246 15.10 3.14 17.04
C GLU A 246 15.18 4.11 18.22
N ALA A 247 16.22 4.01 19.06
CA ALA A 247 16.43 4.92 20.18
C ALA A 247 16.64 6.37 19.70
N GLU A 248 17.51 6.59 18.70
CA GLU A 248 17.74 7.92 18.12
C GLU A 248 16.49 8.47 17.42
N LEU A 249 15.75 7.64 16.68
CA LEU A 249 14.48 8.04 16.05
C LEU A 249 13.46 8.45 17.10
N ARG A 250 13.34 7.71 18.17
CA ARG A 250 12.45 8.01 19.31
C ARG A 250 12.83 9.31 19.99
N GLU A 251 14.12 9.55 20.23
CA GLU A 251 14.61 10.80 20.80
C GLU A 251 14.30 12.00 19.90
N LEU A 252 14.58 11.90 18.60
CA LEU A 252 14.23 12.90 17.59
C LEU A 252 12.73 13.24 17.63
N LEU A 253 11.89 12.24 17.58
CA LEU A 253 10.45 12.44 17.58
C LEU A 253 9.94 13.00 18.91
N THR A 254 10.41 12.49 20.05
CA THR A 254 9.96 12.95 21.36
C THR A 254 10.35 14.41 21.63
N SER A 255 11.54 14.82 21.17
CA SER A 255 12.03 16.20 21.35
C SER A 255 11.30 17.22 20.49
N THR A 256 10.65 16.81 19.39
CA THR A 256 9.95 17.69 18.44
C THR A 256 8.41 17.63 18.56
N ALA A 257 7.89 16.65 19.27
CA ALA A 257 6.46 16.44 19.44
C ALA A 257 5.81 17.47 20.40
N ASP A 258 4.56 17.78 20.16
CA ASP A 258 3.70 18.45 21.14
C ASP A 258 2.95 17.38 21.96
N HIS A 259 3.31 17.22 23.25
CA HIS A 259 2.76 16.19 24.13
C HIS A 259 2.78 14.77 23.51
N GLY A 260 3.87 14.41 22.80
CA GLY A 260 4.03 13.11 22.16
C GLY A 260 3.22 12.92 20.87
N ARG A 261 2.71 14.01 20.29
CA ARG A 261 1.85 13.99 19.10
C ARG A 261 2.29 14.98 18.05
N PHE A 262 1.90 14.67 16.82
CA PHE A 262 2.07 15.44 15.60
C PHE A 262 0.74 15.55 14.85
N ALA A 263 0.64 16.45 13.91
CA ALA A 263 -0.47 16.52 12.98
C ALA A 263 0.02 16.56 11.55
N GLU A 264 -0.69 15.86 10.66
CA GLU A 264 -0.43 15.84 9.23
C GLU A 264 -1.73 16.02 8.46
N ARG A 265 -1.70 16.79 7.36
CA ARG A 265 -2.80 16.77 6.40
C ARG A 265 -2.69 15.51 5.55
N ARG A 266 -3.76 14.75 5.44
CA ARG A 266 -3.80 13.58 4.56
C ARG A 266 -3.64 14.00 3.10
N ARG A 267 -3.10 13.10 2.30
CA ARG A 267 -3.04 13.26 0.84
C ARG A 267 -4.35 12.80 0.22
N GLU A 268 -4.69 13.42 -0.90
CA GLU A 268 -5.70 12.85 -1.79
C GLU A 268 -5.30 11.43 -2.22
N ILE A 269 -6.29 10.61 -2.43
CA ILE A 269 -6.14 9.26 -2.96
C ILE A 269 -6.70 9.26 -4.38
N GLU A 270 -5.81 9.04 -5.34
CA GLU A 270 -6.20 8.84 -6.72
C GLU A 270 -6.48 7.35 -6.97
N THR A 271 -7.63 7.05 -7.52
CA THR A 271 -7.95 5.73 -8.03
C THR A 271 -8.05 5.78 -9.55
N VAL A 272 -7.36 4.87 -10.23
CA VAL A 272 -7.34 4.73 -11.68
C VAL A 272 -8.06 3.44 -12.03
N ILE A 273 -9.10 3.54 -12.88
CA ILE A 273 -10.00 2.45 -13.22
C ILE A 273 -9.88 2.13 -14.71
N TRP A 274 -9.54 0.88 -15.02
CA TRP A 274 -9.43 0.36 -16.39
C TRP A 274 -10.52 -0.66 -16.70
N HIS A 275 -10.94 -0.67 -17.97
CA HIS A 275 -12.04 -1.50 -18.48
C HIS A 275 -11.58 -2.64 -19.36
#